data_e500be369671639f46deafb3b076d61b
#
_entry.id   e500be369671639f46deafb3b076d61b
#
_cell.length_a   1.000
_cell.length_b   1.000
_cell.length_c   1.000
_cell.angle_alpha   90.00
_cell.angle_beta   90.00
_cell.angle_gamma   90.00
#
_symmetry.space_group_name_H-M   'P 1'
#
loop_
_entity.id
_entity.type
_entity.pdbx_description
1 polymer ?
#
loop_
_entity_poly.entity_id
_entity_poly.type
_entity_poly.pdbx_seq_one_letter_code
_entity_poly.pdbx_strand_id
1 'polypeptide(L)'
;MRMPRLKLYNYLCQKYLVMEEMKKVPVSIYAEMTPNPAVLKFVANKRLIGLDSIEFKNIEEAQPSPLAVKLFHFPFVKEVFITGNYVAITKYDIVEWEDITMEVRELIRDFIANGNPVLHESLYNKPKVEDATETPASKGPVAHPEEKDPATWEPIEQKIASLLDEYVKPAVEQDGGNIKFLNYTDGEVKVLLQGACSGCPSSTQTLKQGIQNLLQEMLPGQIKTVEAVNG
;
A
#
# COMPACT_ATOMS: atom_id res chain seq x y z
N MET A 1 -40.95 32.07 -29.73
CA MET A 1 -41.20 32.08 -28.28
C MET A 1 -39.86 31.97 -27.56
N ARG A 2 -39.28 33.07 -27.02
CA ARG A 2 -37.95 33.06 -26.36
C ARG A 2 -38.13 32.65 -24.91
N MET A 3 -37.46 31.60 -24.49
CA MET A 3 -37.40 31.21 -23.07
C MET A 3 -36.81 32.35 -22.23
N PRO A 4 -37.38 32.68 -21.06
CA PRO A 4 -36.83 33.70 -20.17
C PRO A 4 -35.44 33.23 -19.65
N ARG A 5 -34.47 34.15 -19.62
CA ARG A 5 -33.07 33.94 -19.27
C ARG A 5 -32.87 33.12 -17.99
N LEU A 6 -33.74 33.28 -17.01
CA LEU A 6 -33.69 32.57 -15.71
C LEU A 6 -33.99 31.05 -15.86
N LYS A 7 -34.93 30.65 -16.73
CA LYS A 7 -35.25 29.24 -16.99
C LYS A 7 -34.15 28.54 -17.78
N LEU A 8 -33.48 29.27 -18.67
CA LEU A 8 -32.34 28.75 -19.43
C LEU A 8 -31.10 28.51 -18.51
N TYR A 9 -30.86 29.46 -17.59
CA TYR A 9 -29.77 29.34 -16.60
C TYR A 9 -29.98 28.15 -15.68
N ASN A 10 -31.18 27.97 -15.12
CA ASN A 10 -31.50 26.80 -14.25
C ASN A 10 -31.44 25.50 -15.03
N TYR A 11 -31.89 25.46 -16.27
CA TYR A 11 -31.79 24.26 -17.12
C TYR A 11 -30.32 23.89 -17.44
N LEU A 12 -29.50 24.89 -17.75
CA LEU A 12 -28.07 24.67 -18.00
C LEU A 12 -27.31 24.22 -16.72
N CYS A 13 -27.63 24.85 -15.56
CA CYS A 13 -27.04 24.50 -14.28
C CYS A 13 -27.41 23.05 -13.85
N GLN A 14 -28.68 22.67 -14.04
CA GLN A 14 -29.17 21.33 -13.76
C GLN A 14 -28.57 20.29 -14.72
N LYS A 15 -28.40 20.65 -16.00
CA LYS A 15 -27.74 19.79 -16.99
C LYS A 15 -26.24 19.64 -16.72
N TYR A 16 -25.59 20.70 -16.22
CA TYR A 16 -24.18 20.67 -15.81
C TYR A 16 -23.96 19.76 -14.58
N LEU A 17 -24.82 19.88 -13.57
CA LEU A 17 -24.79 19.00 -12.37
C LEU A 17 -25.01 17.54 -12.73
N VAL A 18 -25.97 17.24 -13.60
CA VAL A 18 -26.24 15.86 -14.07
C VAL A 18 -25.06 15.33 -14.92
N MET A 19 -24.39 16.17 -15.71
CA MET A 19 -23.21 15.78 -16.48
C MET A 19 -21.96 15.55 -15.62
N GLU A 20 -21.83 16.26 -14.47
CA GLU A 20 -20.77 15.99 -13.50
C GLU A 20 -20.99 14.67 -12.75
N GLU A 21 -22.23 14.35 -12.38
CA GLU A 21 -22.57 13.04 -11.79
C GLU A 21 -22.34 11.89 -12.77
N MET A 22 -22.61 12.06 -14.06
CA MET A 22 -22.37 11.04 -15.09
C MET A 22 -20.89 10.81 -15.41
N LYS A 23 -19.96 11.66 -14.97
CA LYS A 23 -18.51 11.50 -15.17
C LYS A 23 -17.80 10.75 -14.05
N LYS A 24 -18.44 10.45 -12.92
CA LYS A 24 -17.86 9.65 -11.86
C LYS A 24 -17.96 8.18 -12.23
N VAL A 25 -16.87 7.58 -12.66
CA VAL A 25 -16.77 6.12 -12.79
C VAL A 25 -17.12 5.50 -11.44
N PRO A 26 -18.12 4.61 -11.38
CA PRO A 26 -18.51 3.99 -10.12
C PRO A 26 -17.32 3.24 -9.52
N VAL A 27 -17.17 3.33 -8.22
CA VAL A 27 -16.14 2.59 -7.50
C VAL A 27 -16.48 1.11 -7.58
N SER A 28 -15.54 0.31 -8.10
CA SER A 28 -15.63 -1.14 -8.09
C SER A 28 -14.44 -1.72 -7.33
N ILE A 29 -14.74 -2.75 -6.54
CA ILE A 29 -13.73 -3.51 -5.79
C ILE A 29 -13.91 -4.98 -6.17
N TYR A 30 -12.81 -5.66 -6.48
CA TYR A 30 -12.79 -7.10 -6.67
C TYR A 30 -11.73 -7.74 -5.79
N ALA A 31 -11.99 -8.99 -5.37
CA ALA A 31 -11.10 -9.75 -4.53
C ALA A 31 -10.20 -10.64 -5.38
N GLU A 32 -8.93 -10.68 -5.07
CA GLU A 32 -7.92 -11.56 -5.68
C GLU A 32 -7.26 -12.42 -4.60
N MET A 33 -7.14 -13.71 -4.88
CA MET A 33 -6.38 -14.63 -4.05
C MET A 33 -4.90 -14.30 -4.13
N THR A 34 -4.19 -14.49 -3.04
CA THR A 34 -2.73 -14.39 -2.98
C THR A 34 -2.10 -15.76 -2.73
N PRO A 35 -0.80 -15.94 -2.96
CA PRO A 35 -0.11 -17.18 -2.60
C PRO A 35 -0.14 -17.49 -1.10
N ASN A 36 -0.37 -16.47 -0.27
CA ASN A 36 -0.58 -16.63 1.17
C ASN A 36 -2.08 -16.81 1.47
N PRO A 37 -2.54 -18.00 1.90
CA PRO A 37 -3.96 -18.27 2.13
C PRO A 37 -4.58 -17.44 3.26
N ALA A 38 -3.77 -16.89 4.16
CA ALA A 38 -4.25 -15.98 5.21
C ALA A 38 -4.53 -14.55 4.68
N VAL A 39 -4.13 -14.23 3.44
CA VAL A 39 -4.23 -12.88 2.86
C VAL A 39 -5.12 -12.87 1.64
N LEU A 40 -6.07 -11.92 1.61
CA LEU A 40 -6.88 -11.61 0.44
C LEU A 40 -6.67 -10.15 0.03
N LYS A 41 -6.54 -9.93 -1.28
CA LYS A 41 -6.28 -8.62 -1.89
C LYS A 41 -7.57 -8.07 -2.48
N PHE A 42 -7.95 -6.86 -2.09
CA PHE A 42 -9.11 -6.12 -2.57
C PHE A 42 -8.66 -4.97 -3.47
N VAL A 43 -8.85 -5.13 -4.77
CA VAL A 43 -8.35 -4.21 -5.80
C VAL A 43 -9.45 -3.22 -6.19
N ALA A 44 -9.11 -1.93 -6.16
CA ALA A 44 -9.98 -0.85 -6.58
C ALA A 44 -9.69 -0.42 -8.03
N ASN A 45 -10.71 0.01 -8.74
CA ASN A 45 -10.58 0.60 -10.08
C ASN A 45 -10.05 2.04 -10.07
N LYS A 46 -9.59 2.53 -8.93
CA LYS A 46 -8.98 3.84 -8.77
C LYS A 46 -7.85 3.81 -7.74
N ARG A 47 -6.98 4.82 -7.80
CA ARG A 47 -5.94 4.99 -6.78
C ARG A 47 -6.54 5.31 -5.42
N LEU A 48 -6.07 4.64 -4.37
CA LEU A 48 -6.53 4.75 -2.99
C LEU A 48 -5.67 5.75 -2.20
N ILE A 49 -4.35 5.65 -2.35
CA ILE A 49 -3.39 6.48 -1.61
C ILE A 49 -2.32 7.05 -2.54
N GLY A 50 -1.77 8.20 -2.16
CA GLY A 50 -0.67 8.86 -2.87
C GLY A 50 0.72 8.34 -2.47
N LEU A 51 0.81 7.61 -1.35
CA LEU A 51 2.02 6.95 -0.89
C LEU A 51 2.27 5.66 -1.68
N ASP A 52 3.49 5.12 -1.58
CA ASP A 52 3.82 3.83 -2.18
C ASP A 52 3.04 2.70 -1.49
N SER A 53 3.20 2.56 -0.18
CA SER A 53 2.47 1.61 0.64
C SER A 53 2.47 1.99 2.12
N ILE A 54 1.52 1.44 2.86
CA ILE A 54 1.46 1.55 4.31
C ILE A 54 0.86 0.27 4.89
N GLU A 55 1.41 -0.21 6.02
CA GLU A 55 0.98 -1.41 6.72
C GLU A 55 0.63 -1.07 8.17
N PHE A 56 -0.40 -1.72 8.67
CA PHE A 56 -0.89 -1.58 10.05
C PHE A 56 -1.05 -2.96 10.67
N LYS A 57 -0.46 -3.19 11.84
CA LYS A 57 -0.49 -4.46 12.56
C LYS A 57 -1.55 -4.52 13.66
N ASN A 58 -2.12 -3.37 14.00
CA ASN A 58 -3.13 -3.22 15.05
C ASN A 58 -3.93 -1.93 14.84
N ILE A 59 -5.01 -1.78 15.60
CA ILE A 59 -5.91 -0.63 15.51
C ILE A 59 -5.26 0.68 16.00
N GLU A 60 -4.30 0.59 16.91
CA GLU A 60 -3.57 1.73 17.43
C GLU A 60 -2.69 2.36 16.35
N GLU A 61 -2.00 1.52 15.57
CA GLU A 61 -1.21 1.97 14.43
C GLU A 61 -2.08 2.48 13.29
N ALA A 62 -3.32 1.97 13.16
CA ALA A 62 -4.24 2.31 12.09
C ALA A 62 -4.88 3.70 12.22
N GLN A 63 -4.68 4.43 13.33
CA GLN A 63 -5.28 5.75 13.54
C GLN A 63 -5.12 6.74 12.37
N PRO A 64 -4.00 6.74 11.61
CA PRO A 64 -3.85 7.58 10.43
C PRO A 64 -4.72 7.17 9.23
N SER A 65 -5.33 5.98 9.26
CA SER A 65 -6.19 5.45 8.19
C SER A 65 -7.61 5.16 8.68
N PRO A 66 -8.58 6.04 8.42
CA PRO A 66 -9.98 5.77 8.77
C PRO A 66 -10.54 4.48 8.17
N LEU A 67 -10.03 4.07 6.99
CA LEU A 67 -10.39 2.79 6.37
C LEU A 67 -9.83 1.62 7.18
N ALA A 68 -8.54 1.65 7.52
CA ALA A 68 -7.91 0.58 8.29
C ALA A 68 -8.54 0.42 9.68
N VAL A 69 -8.82 1.55 10.37
CA VAL A 69 -9.55 1.53 11.65
C VAL A 69 -10.88 0.80 11.52
N LYS A 70 -11.66 1.08 10.46
CA LYS A 70 -12.93 0.37 10.22
C LYS A 70 -12.73 -1.12 9.96
N LEU A 71 -11.68 -1.51 9.23
CA LEU A 71 -11.36 -2.91 8.96
C LEU A 71 -10.96 -3.66 10.24
N PHE A 72 -10.20 -3.03 11.13
CA PHE A 72 -9.85 -3.62 12.44
C PHE A 72 -11.03 -3.80 13.40
N HIS A 73 -12.21 -3.24 13.13
CA HIS A 73 -13.42 -3.57 13.89
C HIS A 73 -13.93 -4.99 13.61
N PHE A 74 -13.50 -5.62 12.52
CA PHE A 74 -13.74 -7.04 12.31
C PHE A 74 -12.76 -7.87 13.15
N PRO A 75 -13.25 -8.78 13.99
CA PRO A 75 -12.40 -9.54 14.91
C PRO A 75 -11.46 -10.53 14.22
N PHE A 76 -11.70 -10.81 12.94
CA PHE A 76 -10.86 -11.68 12.14
C PHE A 76 -9.70 -10.95 11.46
N VAL A 77 -9.68 -9.63 11.41
CA VAL A 77 -8.60 -8.86 10.78
C VAL A 77 -7.39 -8.81 11.70
N LYS A 78 -6.26 -9.29 11.18
CA LYS A 78 -4.97 -9.33 11.88
C LYS A 78 -4.08 -8.16 11.46
N GLU A 79 -3.95 -7.93 10.14
CA GLU A 79 -3.12 -6.89 9.57
C GLU A 79 -3.82 -6.27 8.35
N VAL A 80 -3.58 -5.00 8.09
CA VAL A 80 -4.11 -4.27 6.94
C VAL A 80 -2.96 -3.60 6.21
N PHE A 81 -2.78 -3.95 4.95
CA PHE A 81 -1.80 -3.35 4.05
C PHE A 81 -2.52 -2.57 2.94
N ILE A 82 -2.15 -1.32 2.74
CA ILE A 82 -2.75 -0.43 1.72
C ILE A 82 -1.65 0.09 0.81
N THR A 83 -1.89 0.01 -0.48
CA THR A 83 -1.01 0.55 -1.50
C THR A 83 -1.81 1.33 -2.55
N GLY A 84 -1.17 1.73 -3.64
CA GLY A 84 -1.71 2.59 -4.69
C GLY A 84 -3.16 2.34 -5.07
N ASN A 85 -3.57 1.09 -5.33
CA ASN A 85 -4.91 0.75 -5.80
C ASN A 85 -5.52 -0.49 -5.15
N TYR A 86 -4.91 -1.07 -4.10
CA TYR A 86 -5.50 -2.20 -3.41
C TYR A 86 -5.29 -2.16 -1.90
N VAL A 87 -6.11 -2.94 -1.20
CA VAL A 87 -6.00 -3.25 0.23
C VAL A 87 -5.80 -4.76 0.35
N ALA A 88 -4.70 -5.21 0.95
CA ALA A 88 -4.52 -6.60 1.33
C ALA A 88 -4.81 -6.74 2.83
N ILE A 89 -5.62 -7.73 3.17
CA ILE A 89 -6.03 -8.01 4.55
C ILE A 89 -5.50 -9.38 4.93
N THR A 90 -4.76 -9.42 6.02
CA THR A 90 -4.37 -10.68 6.67
C THR A 90 -5.40 -11.01 7.74
N LYS A 91 -5.96 -12.22 7.70
CA LYS A 91 -6.92 -12.69 8.70
C LYS A 91 -6.28 -13.62 9.74
N TYR A 92 -6.91 -13.71 10.91
CA TYR A 92 -6.71 -14.83 11.82
C TYR A 92 -7.38 -16.08 11.26
N ASP A 93 -6.91 -17.25 11.66
CA ASP A 93 -7.47 -18.54 11.23
C ASP A 93 -8.70 -18.93 12.07
N ILE A 94 -9.71 -18.05 12.06
CA ILE A 94 -10.99 -18.22 12.79
C ILE A 94 -12.21 -18.18 11.87
N VAL A 95 -12.02 -17.81 10.60
CA VAL A 95 -13.08 -17.70 9.58
C VAL A 95 -12.53 -18.07 8.21
N GLU A 96 -13.41 -18.48 7.30
CA GLU A 96 -13.03 -18.71 5.89
C GLU A 96 -13.31 -17.47 5.04
N TRP A 97 -12.48 -17.28 3.97
CA TRP A 97 -12.64 -16.12 3.09
C TRP A 97 -13.98 -16.09 2.37
N GLU A 98 -14.52 -17.26 2.03
CA GLU A 98 -15.82 -17.43 1.36
C GLU A 98 -16.96 -16.78 2.14
N ASP A 99 -16.91 -16.81 3.47
CA ASP A 99 -17.95 -16.30 4.34
C ASP A 99 -17.91 -14.77 4.49
N ILE A 100 -16.71 -14.16 4.39
CA ILE A 100 -16.51 -12.75 4.76
C ILE A 100 -16.14 -11.84 3.59
N THR A 101 -15.71 -12.40 2.45
CA THR A 101 -15.21 -11.60 1.30
C THR A 101 -16.21 -10.57 0.81
N MET A 102 -17.49 -10.93 0.74
CA MET A 102 -18.54 -10.02 0.26
C MET A 102 -18.71 -8.81 1.18
N GLU A 103 -18.76 -9.06 2.49
CA GLU A 103 -18.95 -8.02 3.50
C GLU A 103 -17.76 -7.03 3.49
N VAL A 104 -16.55 -7.55 3.50
CA VAL A 104 -15.32 -6.73 3.45
C VAL A 104 -15.26 -5.91 2.15
N ARG A 105 -15.56 -6.55 1.01
CA ARG A 105 -15.58 -5.89 -0.29
C ARG A 105 -16.58 -4.73 -0.33
N GLU A 106 -17.79 -4.95 0.19
CA GLU A 106 -18.84 -3.93 0.22
C GLU A 106 -18.48 -2.78 1.16
N LEU A 107 -17.92 -3.08 2.33
CA LEU A 107 -17.44 -2.06 3.25
C LEU A 107 -16.39 -1.16 2.58
N ILE A 108 -15.37 -1.75 1.93
CA ILE A 108 -14.32 -0.98 1.25
C ILE A 108 -14.93 -0.14 0.12
N ARG A 109 -15.79 -0.76 -0.73
CA ARG A 109 -16.46 -0.06 -1.83
C ARG A 109 -17.27 1.14 -1.33
N ASP A 110 -18.12 0.93 -0.35
CA ASP A 110 -19.02 1.97 0.16
C ASP A 110 -18.23 3.08 0.88
N PHE A 111 -17.19 2.70 1.62
CA PHE A 111 -16.29 3.67 2.24
C PHE A 111 -15.68 4.62 1.22
N ILE A 112 -15.15 4.09 0.12
CA ILE A 112 -14.50 4.85 -0.93
C ILE A 112 -15.53 5.60 -1.81
N ALA A 113 -16.68 5.00 -2.10
CA ALA A 113 -17.74 5.61 -2.90
C ALA A 113 -18.36 6.83 -2.21
N ASN A 114 -18.45 6.80 -0.88
CA ASN A 114 -18.92 7.94 -0.07
C ASN A 114 -17.89 9.08 0.03
N GLY A 115 -16.71 8.94 -0.59
CA GLY A 115 -15.67 9.98 -0.59
C GLY A 115 -14.90 10.09 0.71
N ASN A 116 -14.97 9.09 1.59
CA ASN A 116 -14.19 9.08 2.82
C ASN A 116 -12.70 8.97 2.52
N PRO A 117 -11.84 9.71 3.24
CA PRO A 117 -10.40 9.63 3.06
C PRO A 117 -9.86 8.28 3.52
N VAL A 118 -9.07 7.63 2.68
CA VAL A 118 -8.40 6.36 3.03
C VAL A 118 -7.28 6.60 4.05
N LEU A 119 -6.54 7.71 3.88
CA LEU A 119 -5.53 8.19 4.81
C LEU A 119 -5.81 9.65 5.19
N HIS A 120 -5.45 10.05 6.39
CA HIS A 120 -5.48 11.46 6.79
C HIS A 120 -4.43 12.27 6.04
N GLU A 121 -4.77 13.52 5.68
CA GLU A 121 -3.89 14.45 4.95
C GLU A 121 -2.56 14.73 5.68
N SER A 122 -2.53 14.58 7.00
CA SER A 122 -1.32 14.74 7.81
C SER A 122 -0.15 13.83 7.40
N LEU A 123 -0.44 12.70 6.77
CA LEU A 123 0.58 11.77 6.27
C LEU A 123 1.21 12.23 4.94
N TYR A 124 0.49 13.07 4.17
CA TYR A 124 0.98 13.61 2.91
C TYR A 124 1.80 14.89 3.09
N ASN A 125 1.56 15.61 4.20
CA ASN A 125 2.11 16.93 4.48
C ASN A 125 3.19 16.89 5.56
N LYS A 126 4.10 15.90 5.58
CA LYS A 126 5.31 16.03 6.41
C LYS A 126 6.19 17.13 5.82
N PRO A 127 6.40 18.28 6.52
CA PRO A 127 7.45 19.22 6.14
C PRO A 127 8.79 18.47 6.24
N LYS A 128 9.67 18.69 5.25
CA LYS A 128 11.09 18.39 5.40
C LYS A 128 11.56 19.08 6.69
N VAL A 129 11.78 18.32 7.72
CA VAL A 129 12.37 18.86 8.96
C VAL A 129 13.86 19.00 8.70
N GLU A 130 14.27 20.22 8.39
CA GLU A 130 15.61 20.70 8.73
C GLU A 130 15.57 21.05 10.21
N ASP A 131 16.52 20.48 10.92
CA ASP A 131 16.98 20.79 12.27
C ASP A 131 16.37 20.00 13.44
N ALA A 132 17.32 19.43 14.18
CA ALA A 132 17.15 18.57 15.33
C ALA A 132 16.80 19.34 16.59
N THR A 133 15.81 18.90 17.34
CA THR A 133 15.88 18.87 18.81
C THR A 133 14.95 17.78 19.34
N GLU A 134 15.50 16.91 20.15
CA GLU A 134 14.89 15.71 20.71
C GLU A 134 13.65 16.02 21.56
N THR A 135 12.52 15.37 21.24
CA THR A 135 11.49 15.03 22.22
C THR A 135 10.81 13.72 21.78
N PRO A 136 10.62 12.71 22.64
CA PRO A 136 10.07 11.42 22.28
C PRO A 136 8.55 11.50 22.14
N ALA A 137 8.06 11.67 20.92
CA ALA A 137 6.62 11.60 20.64
C ALA A 137 6.37 10.89 19.33
N SER A 138 5.71 9.74 19.44
CA SER A 138 4.98 8.96 18.41
C SER A 138 5.65 8.86 17.03
N LYS A 139 6.41 7.79 16.82
CA LYS A 139 6.83 7.33 15.49
C LYS A 139 5.58 6.96 14.71
N GLY A 140 5.19 7.79 13.74
CA GLY A 140 4.16 7.43 12.76
C GLY A 140 4.64 6.27 11.88
N PRO A 141 3.73 5.45 11.32
CA PRO A 141 4.00 4.16 10.68
C PRO A 141 4.63 4.24 9.28
N VAL A 142 5.43 5.25 8.95
CA VAL A 142 5.79 5.58 7.56
C VAL A 142 7.24 5.28 7.17
N ALA A 143 8.16 5.05 8.11
CA ALA A 143 9.56 4.72 7.78
C ALA A 143 10.09 3.61 8.68
N HIS A 144 10.73 2.62 8.07
CA HIS A 144 11.46 1.59 8.81
C HIS A 144 12.71 2.23 9.45
N PRO A 145 13.10 1.87 10.69
CA PRO A 145 14.26 2.48 11.37
C PRO A 145 15.60 2.34 10.63
N GLU A 146 15.71 1.35 9.75
CA GLU A 146 16.90 1.07 8.95
C GLU A 146 16.80 1.62 7.51
N GLU A 147 15.70 2.29 7.15
CA GLU A 147 15.50 2.88 5.84
C GLU A 147 16.41 4.10 5.67
N LYS A 148 17.34 4.01 4.73
CA LYS A 148 18.24 5.10 4.37
C LYS A 148 17.55 6.07 3.41
N ASP A 149 17.73 7.38 3.63
CA ASP A 149 17.14 8.38 2.74
C ASP A 149 17.63 8.18 1.30
N PRO A 150 16.74 8.01 0.30
CA PRO A 150 17.10 7.85 -1.11
C PRO A 150 18.00 8.96 -1.65
N ALA A 151 17.92 10.17 -1.09
CA ALA A 151 18.79 11.28 -1.47
C ALA A 151 20.27 11.07 -1.08
N THR A 152 20.54 10.14 -0.15
CA THR A 152 21.89 9.82 0.34
C THR A 152 22.46 8.53 -0.24
N TRP A 153 21.74 7.87 -1.15
CA TRP A 153 22.14 6.60 -1.73
C TRP A 153 23.39 6.73 -2.62
N GLU A 154 24.31 5.83 -2.41
CA GLU A 154 25.46 5.67 -3.30
C GLU A 154 25.03 5.08 -4.67
N PRO A 155 25.86 5.22 -5.72
CA PRO A 155 25.52 4.70 -7.06
C PRO A 155 25.13 3.21 -7.08
N ILE A 156 25.76 2.40 -6.21
CA ILE A 156 25.43 0.97 -6.07
C ILE A 156 24.03 0.77 -5.46
N GLU A 157 23.67 1.54 -4.45
CA GLU A 157 22.37 1.50 -3.78
C GLU A 157 21.25 1.92 -4.73
N GLN A 158 21.46 2.99 -5.50
CA GLN A 158 20.53 3.43 -6.55
C GLN A 158 20.32 2.35 -7.61
N LYS A 159 21.38 1.64 -7.99
CA LYS A 159 21.30 0.53 -8.95
C LYS A 159 20.53 -0.65 -8.39
N ILE A 160 20.78 -1.04 -7.14
CA ILE A 160 20.05 -2.11 -6.44
C ILE A 160 18.57 -1.77 -6.36
N ALA A 161 18.22 -0.56 -5.89
CA ALA A 161 16.84 -0.11 -5.80
C ALA A 161 16.13 -0.14 -7.16
N SER A 162 16.77 0.34 -8.21
CA SER A 162 16.22 0.30 -9.57
C SER A 162 15.97 -1.12 -10.07
N LEU A 163 16.88 -2.06 -9.79
CA LEU A 163 16.69 -3.47 -10.16
C LEU A 163 15.55 -4.13 -9.38
N LEU A 164 15.41 -3.81 -8.10
CA LEU A 164 14.28 -4.29 -7.30
C LEU A 164 12.95 -3.74 -7.83
N ASP A 165 12.89 -2.46 -8.15
CA ASP A 165 11.68 -1.82 -8.68
C ASP A 165 11.28 -2.37 -10.07
N GLU A 166 12.26 -2.65 -10.93
CA GLU A 166 12.02 -3.11 -12.29
C GLU A 166 11.66 -4.59 -12.37
N TYR A 167 12.37 -5.46 -11.62
CA TYR A 167 12.27 -6.92 -11.80
C TYR A 167 11.54 -7.65 -10.68
N VAL A 168 11.54 -7.12 -9.46
CA VAL A 168 11.01 -7.81 -8.28
C VAL A 168 9.66 -7.24 -7.85
N LYS A 169 9.56 -5.93 -7.74
CA LYS A 169 8.38 -5.23 -7.24
C LYS A 169 7.09 -5.59 -7.99
N PRO A 170 7.05 -5.70 -9.33
CA PRO A 170 5.81 -6.06 -10.04
C PRO A 170 5.28 -7.44 -9.64
N ALA A 171 6.17 -8.43 -9.45
CA ALA A 171 5.77 -9.78 -9.02
C ALA A 171 5.26 -9.76 -7.57
N VAL A 172 5.95 -9.07 -6.68
CA VAL A 172 5.55 -8.92 -5.27
C VAL A 172 4.22 -8.21 -5.13
N GLU A 173 3.96 -7.16 -5.91
CA GLU A 173 2.68 -6.44 -5.96
C GLU A 173 1.55 -7.31 -6.50
N GLN A 174 1.83 -8.15 -7.49
CA GLN A 174 0.87 -9.12 -8.01
C GLN A 174 0.44 -10.09 -6.91
N ASP A 175 1.38 -10.52 -6.07
CA ASP A 175 1.15 -11.42 -4.93
C ASP A 175 0.52 -10.71 -3.71
N GLY A 176 0.23 -9.41 -3.80
CA GLY A 176 -0.44 -8.65 -2.74
C GLY A 176 0.49 -8.10 -1.66
N GLY A 177 1.79 -8.03 -1.94
CA GLY A 177 2.80 -7.44 -1.07
C GLY A 177 3.47 -6.22 -1.66
N ASN A 178 4.52 -5.77 -1.01
CA ASN A 178 5.46 -4.77 -1.51
C ASN A 178 6.87 -5.10 -1.03
N ILE A 179 7.86 -4.61 -1.76
CA ILE A 179 9.28 -4.69 -1.42
C ILE A 179 9.88 -3.30 -1.43
N LYS A 180 10.68 -2.98 -0.42
CA LYS A 180 11.46 -1.74 -0.35
C LYS A 180 12.92 -2.05 -0.10
N PHE A 181 13.80 -1.33 -0.77
CA PHE A 181 15.21 -1.31 -0.42
C PHE A 181 15.41 -0.52 0.88
N LEU A 182 16.14 -1.08 1.84
CA LEU A 182 16.48 -0.42 3.10
C LEU A 182 17.89 0.15 3.08
N ASN A 183 18.89 -0.70 2.93
CA ASN A 183 20.28 -0.33 2.88
C ASN A 183 21.15 -1.40 2.22
N TYR A 184 22.41 -1.01 1.96
CA TYR A 184 23.47 -1.89 1.47
C TYR A 184 24.74 -1.66 2.27
N THR A 185 25.36 -2.71 2.75
CA THR A 185 26.60 -2.63 3.53
C THR A 185 27.46 -3.88 3.24
N ASP A 186 28.70 -3.68 2.77
CA ASP A 186 29.70 -4.74 2.59
C ASP A 186 29.26 -5.98 1.76
N GLY A 187 28.35 -5.76 0.81
CA GLY A 187 27.80 -6.83 -0.03
C GLY A 187 26.51 -7.44 0.51
N GLU A 188 26.01 -6.98 1.63
CA GLU A 188 24.72 -7.35 2.19
C GLU A 188 23.66 -6.31 1.79
N VAL A 189 22.59 -6.78 1.16
CA VAL A 189 21.42 -5.99 0.78
C VAL A 189 20.29 -6.28 1.76
N LYS A 190 19.76 -5.25 2.41
CA LYS A 190 18.57 -5.37 3.25
C LYS A 190 17.35 -4.84 2.51
N VAL A 191 16.28 -5.65 2.53
CA VAL A 191 15.00 -5.32 1.94
C VAL A 191 13.88 -5.50 2.95
N LEU A 192 12.88 -4.62 2.89
CA LEU A 192 11.65 -4.72 3.68
C LEU A 192 10.57 -5.39 2.84
N LEU A 193 9.99 -6.47 3.34
CA LEU A 193 8.81 -7.12 2.76
C LEU A 193 7.57 -6.73 3.54
N GLN A 194 6.50 -6.40 2.83
CA GLN A 194 5.23 -5.96 3.41
C GLN A 194 4.05 -6.71 2.79
N GLY A 195 2.89 -6.68 3.46
CA GLY A 195 1.67 -7.32 3.00
C GLY A 195 1.77 -8.84 2.92
N ALA A 196 1.22 -9.47 1.87
CA ALA A 196 1.17 -10.93 1.74
C ALA A 196 2.54 -11.63 1.78
N CYS A 197 3.61 -10.91 1.44
CA CYS A 197 4.97 -11.46 1.39
C CYS A 197 5.67 -11.47 2.75
N SER A 198 5.20 -10.70 3.75
CA SER A 198 5.83 -10.61 5.08
C SER A 198 5.47 -11.78 6.02
N GLY A 199 4.32 -12.42 5.82
CA GLY A 199 3.77 -13.38 6.79
C GLY A 199 3.98 -14.87 6.47
N CYS A 200 4.54 -15.22 5.31
CA CYS A 200 4.67 -16.62 4.89
C CYS A 200 6.14 -17.07 4.86
N PRO A 201 6.61 -17.94 5.78
CA PRO A 201 8.02 -18.35 5.85
C PRO A 201 8.55 -18.99 4.56
N SER A 202 7.72 -19.77 3.87
CA SER A 202 8.11 -20.44 2.61
C SER A 202 8.23 -19.46 1.44
N SER A 203 7.31 -18.50 1.34
CA SER A 203 7.34 -17.45 0.31
C SER A 203 8.51 -16.50 0.54
N THR A 204 8.74 -16.08 1.78
CA THR A 204 9.85 -15.19 2.15
C THR A 204 11.21 -15.82 1.79
N GLN A 205 11.40 -17.10 2.08
CA GLN A 205 12.66 -17.77 1.77
C GLN A 205 12.88 -17.90 0.25
N THR A 206 11.87 -18.27 -0.50
CA THR A 206 11.94 -18.39 -1.96
C THR A 206 12.19 -17.03 -2.61
N LEU A 207 11.48 -16.00 -2.17
CA LEU A 207 11.63 -14.63 -2.67
C LEU A 207 13.04 -14.09 -2.36
N LYS A 208 13.52 -14.26 -1.13
CA LYS A 208 14.88 -13.88 -0.72
C LYS A 208 15.95 -14.51 -1.64
N GLN A 209 15.85 -15.83 -1.89
CA GLN A 209 16.78 -16.52 -2.75
C GLN A 209 16.70 -16.03 -4.21
N GLY A 210 15.48 -15.79 -4.71
CA GLY A 210 15.28 -15.25 -6.05
C GLY A 210 15.89 -13.85 -6.22
N ILE A 211 15.68 -12.97 -5.24
CA ILE A 211 16.28 -11.61 -5.22
C ILE A 211 17.81 -11.72 -5.19
N GLN A 212 18.35 -12.57 -4.32
CA GLN A 212 19.79 -12.75 -4.22
C GLN A 212 20.41 -13.21 -5.55
N ASN A 213 19.83 -14.21 -6.19
CA ASN A 213 20.32 -14.70 -7.47
C ASN A 213 20.25 -13.62 -8.56
N LEU A 214 19.14 -12.89 -8.65
CA LEU A 214 18.97 -11.77 -9.60
C LEU A 214 20.06 -10.70 -9.39
N LEU A 215 20.23 -10.23 -8.16
CA LEU A 215 21.19 -9.17 -7.85
C LEU A 215 22.63 -9.63 -8.06
N GLN A 216 22.96 -10.90 -7.78
CA GLN A 216 24.30 -11.48 -8.04
C GLN A 216 24.59 -11.59 -9.53
N GLU A 217 23.58 -11.92 -10.34
CA GLU A 217 23.71 -11.96 -11.80
C GLU A 217 23.91 -10.56 -12.41
N MET A 218 23.13 -9.57 -11.95
CA MET A 218 23.17 -8.21 -12.47
C MET A 218 24.32 -7.36 -11.93
N LEU A 219 24.84 -7.70 -10.74
CA LEU A 219 25.93 -7.00 -10.04
C LEU A 219 27.00 -7.98 -9.55
N PRO A 220 27.72 -8.62 -10.49
CA PRO A 220 28.66 -9.69 -10.14
C PRO A 220 29.78 -9.20 -9.22
N GLY A 221 30.02 -9.98 -8.15
CA GLY A 221 31.05 -9.68 -7.16
C GLY A 221 30.71 -8.59 -6.14
N GLN A 222 29.58 -7.88 -6.29
CA GLN A 222 29.18 -6.82 -5.38
C GLN A 222 28.17 -7.31 -4.32
N ILE A 223 27.39 -8.34 -4.62
CA ILE A 223 26.36 -8.86 -3.73
C ILE A 223 26.77 -10.21 -3.14
N LYS A 224 26.81 -10.30 -1.82
CA LYS A 224 27.11 -11.53 -1.07
C LYS A 224 25.82 -12.19 -0.60
N THR A 225 24.95 -11.43 0.02
CA THR A 225 23.68 -11.93 0.60
C THR A 225 22.59 -10.88 0.55
N VAL A 226 21.35 -11.37 0.60
CA VAL A 226 20.14 -10.53 0.78
C VAL A 226 19.50 -10.90 2.10
N GLU A 227 19.19 -9.93 2.93
CA GLU A 227 18.42 -10.07 4.15
C GLU A 227 17.03 -9.49 3.93
N ALA A 228 15.99 -10.26 4.20
CA ALA A 228 14.61 -9.82 4.14
C ALA A 228 14.09 -9.58 5.57
N VAL A 229 13.67 -8.36 5.82
CA VAL A 229 13.03 -7.94 7.06
C VAL A 229 11.52 -7.87 6.81
N ASN A 230 10.73 -8.36 7.75
CA ASN A 230 9.26 -8.27 7.65
C ASN A 230 8.79 -6.94 8.25
N GLY A 231 7.90 -6.26 7.52
CA GLY A 231 7.27 -5.01 7.92
C GLY A 231 6.38 -5.13 9.14
#